data_feb042a00204ea1d32bc5d3696302f5e
#
_entry.id   feb042a00204ea1d32bc5d3696302f5e
#
_cell.length_a   1.000
_cell.length_b   1.000
_cell.length_c   1.000
_cell.angle_alpha   90.00
_cell.angle_beta   90.00
_cell.angle_gamma   90.00
#
_symmetry.space_group_name_H-M   'P 1'
#
loop_
_entity.id
_entity.type
_entity.pdbx_description
1 polymer ?
#
loop_
_entity_poly.entity_id
_entity_poly.type
_entity_poly.pdbx_seq_one_letter_code
_entity_poly.pdbx_strand_id
1 'polypeptide(L)'
;MDGVIVNSEPLHKKAYYNMFKDFKLDVSESLYESFTGKSTYSICEQLCLKFNLSITPYELVNSKRKHFKYIFENDKSFKMIDGAFELIKDYYKNNLKLVLASSASMLTINKVFEKFDLDKFFVAKISGADLKQSKPNPEIFLKAAKISGHNKKDCIVIEDSTNGIIAANSAGIFCVGYKSKNSFNQNYSLADLVISNFNQICFKE
;
A
#
# COMPACT_ATOMS: atom_id res chain seq x y z
N MET A 1 -3.37 1.97 1.80
CA MET A 1 -3.11 3.34 1.32
C MET A 1 -2.64 3.30 -0.12
N ASP A 2 -1.43 2.80 -0.33
CA ASP A 2 -0.89 2.54 -1.65
C ASP A 2 -1.78 1.51 -2.35
N GLY A 3 -2.07 1.69 -3.63
CA GLY A 3 -2.96 0.82 -4.40
C GLY A 3 -4.46 0.89 -4.08
N VAL A 4 -4.87 1.59 -2.99
CA VAL A 4 -6.28 1.78 -2.60
C VAL A 4 -6.67 3.26 -2.58
N ILE A 5 -5.93 4.11 -1.87
CA ILE A 5 -6.21 5.55 -1.79
C ILE A 5 -5.41 6.31 -2.85
N VAL A 6 -4.13 5.97 -3.00
CA VAL A 6 -3.20 6.64 -3.93
C VAL A 6 -2.55 5.66 -4.88
N ASN A 7 -2.32 6.11 -6.12
CA ASN A 7 -1.59 5.36 -7.12
C ASN A 7 -0.09 5.65 -6.99
N SER A 8 0.57 4.95 -6.07
CA SER A 8 2.01 5.12 -5.82
C SER A 8 2.91 4.19 -6.64
N GLU A 9 2.37 3.17 -7.31
CA GLU A 9 3.15 2.20 -8.09
C GLU A 9 4.04 2.85 -9.17
N PRO A 10 3.56 3.83 -9.97
CA PRO A 10 4.43 4.52 -10.92
C PRO A 10 5.63 5.23 -10.29
N LEU A 11 5.45 5.76 -9.06
CA LEU A 11 6.52 6.40 -8.30
C LEU A 11 7.54 5.38 -7.83
N HIS A 12 7.07 4.23 -7.34
CA HIS A 12 7.92 3.12 -6.96
C HIS A 12 8.75 2.63 -8.14
N LYS A 13 8.11 2.42 -9.30
CA LYS A 13 8.79 2.01 -10.54
C LYS A 13 9.90 3.00 -10.91
N LYS A 14 9.57 4.30 -11.00
CA LYS A 14 10.56 5.36 -11.27
C LYS A 14 11.74 5.33 -10.28
N ALA A 15 11.45 5.15 -8.98
CA ALA A 15 12.49 5.11 -7.96
C ALA A 15 13.43 3.90 -8.10
N TYR A 16 12.89 2.73 -8.45
CA TYR A 16 13.70 1.54 -8.75
C TYR A 16 14.57 1.76 -9.98
N TYR A 17 14.01 2.27 -11.08
CA TYR A 17 14.79 2.51 -12.30
C TYR A 17 15.88 3.57 -12.11
N ASN A 18 15.65 4.58 -11.28
CA ASN A 18 16.70 5.53 -10.92
C ASN A 18 17.80 4.87 -10.10
N MET A 19 17.44 4.04 -9.12
CA MET A 19 18.42 3.25 -8.36
C MET A 19 19.19 2.29 -9.27
N PHE A 20 18.52 1.60 -10.22
CA PHE A 20 19.22 0.75 -11.19
C PHE A 20 20.27 1.52 -11.99
N LYS A 21 19.95 2.77 -12.40
CA LYS A 21 20.92 3.65 -13.09
C LYS A 21 22.11 4.03 -12.22
N ASP A 22 21.87 4.39 -10.93
CA ASP A 22 22.96 4.74 -10.00
C ASP A 22 24.00 3.62 -9.88
N PHE A 23 23.53 2.38 -9.85
CA PHE A 23 24.37 1.18 -9.67
C PHE A 23 24.69 0.46 -10.99
N LYS A 24 24.33 1.05 -12.14
CA LYS A 24 24.55 0.49 -13.49
C LYS A 24 24.02 -0.94 -13.65
N LEU A 25 22.84 -1.21 -13.06
CA LEU A 25 22.18 -2.51 -13.15
C LEU A 25 21.31 -2.57 -14.39
N ASP A 26 21.52 -3.60 -15.21
CA ASP A 26 20.66 -3.91 -16.36
C ASP A 26 19.56 -4.87 -15.91
N VAL A 27 18.44 -4.28 -15.44
CA VAL A 27 17.27 -5.01 -14.95
C VAL A 27 16.20 -5.02 -16.02
N SER A 28 15.91 -6.19 -16.59
CA SER A 28 14.84 -6.35 -17.57
C SER A 28 13.45 -6.08 -16.96
N GLU A 29 12.47 -5.71 -17.79
CA GLU A 29 11.09 -5.51 -17.36
C GLU A 29 10.53 -6.78 -16.68
N SER A 30 10.77 -7.96 -17.22
CA SER A 30 10.33 -9.23 -16.65
C SER A 30 10.93 -9.49 -15.26
N LEU A 31 12.19 -9.12 -15.04
CA LEU A 31 12.82 -9.22 -13.73
C LEU A 31 12.19 -8.22 -12.75
N TYR A 32 11.93 -6.97 -13.19
CA TYR A 32 11.23 -5.98 -12.36
C TYR A 32 9.83 -6.46 -11.96
N GLU A 33 9.05 -6.99 -12.88
CA GLU A 33 7.72 -7.53 -12.61
C GLU A 33 7.74 -8.68 -11.59
N SER A 34 8.82 -9.49 -11.57
CA SER A 34 8.99 -10.58 -10.60
C SER A 34 9.17 -10.08 -9.15
N PHE A 35 9.37 -8.79 -8.94
CA PHE A 35 9.52 -8.16 -7.63
C PHE A 35 8.17 -7.86 -6.95
N THR A 36 7.07 -7.94 -7.69
CA THR A 36 5.73 -7.65 -7.17
C THR A 36 5.43 -8.44 -5.90
N GLY A 37 4.96 -7.75 -4.86
CA GLY A 37 4.62 -8.34 -3.56
C GLY A 37 5.81 -8.60 -2.63
N LYS A 38 7.05 -8.37 -3.07
CA LYS A 38 8.25 -8.51 -2.23
C LYS A 38 8.58 -7.20 -1.49
N SER A 39 9.24 -7.33 -0.35
CA SER A 39 9.76 -6.16 0.37
C SER A 39 10.93 -5.52 -0.40
N THR A 40 11.12 -4.21 -0.24
CA THR A 40 12.26 -3.51 -0.86
C THR A 40 13.60 -4.15 -0.48
N TYR A 41 13.75 -4.59 0.78
CA TYR A 41 14.98 -5.25 1.22
C TYR A 41 15.21 -6.57 0.49
N SER A 42 14.19 -7.44 0.42
CA SER A 42 14.29 -8.74 -0.29
C SER A 42 14.61 -8.57 -1.78
N ILE A 43 14.04 -7.55 -2.43
CA ILE A 43 14.37 -7.20 -3.81
C ILE A 43 15.83 -6.81 -3.93
N CYS A 44 16.32 -5.92 -3.06
CA CYS A 44 17.70 -5.46 -3.07
C CYS A 44 18.69 -6.59 -2.77
N GLU A 45 18.35 -7.49 -1.84
CA GLU A 45 19.15 -8.70 -1.57
C GLU A 45 19.25 -9.61 -2.80
N GLN A 46 18.12 -9.85 -3.47
CA GLN A 46 18.09 -10.63 -4.72
C GLN A 46 18.93 -9.96 -5.84
N LEU A 47 18.90 -8.63 -5.94
CA LEU A 47 19.70 -7.88 -6.91
C LEU A 47 21.21 -7.99 -6.59
N CYS A 48 21.60 -7.86 -5.32
CA CYS A 48 22.99 -8.03 -4.91
C CYS A 48 23.53 -9.42 -5.30
N LEU A 49 22.75 -10.46 -5.04
CA LEU A 49 23.13 -11.84 -5.41
C LEU A 49 23.18 -12.02 -6.93
N LYS A 50 22.15 -11.59 -7.66
CA LYS A 50 22.03 -11.79 -9.10
C LYS A 50 23.14 -11.08 -9.90
N PHE A 51 23.47 -9.85 -9.50
CA PHE A 51 24.48 -9.02 -10.18
C PHE A 51 25.87 -9.08 -9.53
N ASN A 52 26.06 -9.97 -8.54
CA ASN A 52 27.31 -10.15 -7.79
C ASN A 52 27.90 -8.81 -7.30
N LEU A 53 27.09 -8.00 -6.63
CA LEU A 53 27.47 -6.65 -6.20
C LEU A 53 28.34 -6.72 -4.94
N SER A 54 29.39 -5.90 -4.90
CA SER A 54 30.26 -5.75 -3.72
C SER A 54 29.70 -4.83 -2.64
N ILE A 55 28.40 -4.47 -2.74
CA ILE A 55 27.70 -3.57 -1.82
C ILE A 55 26.64 -4.33 -1.02
N THR A 56 26.20 -3.73 0.09
CA THR A 56 25.14 -4.30 0.91
C THR A 56 23.75 -4.03 0.32
N PRO A 57 22.75 -4.89 0.57
CA PRO A 57 21.36 -4.60 0.18
C PRO A 57 20.83 -3.26 0.74
N TYR A 58 21.32 -2.82 1.90
CA TYR A 58 20.94 -1.54 2.51
C TYR A 58 21.34 -0.32 1.68
N GLU A 59 22.45 -0.39 0.93
CA GLU A 59 22.87 0.71 0.07
C GLU A 59 21.88 0.90 -1.09
N LEU A 60 21.43 -0.19 -1.70
CA LEU A 60 20.36 -0.16 -2.72
C LEU A 60 19.04 0.35 -2.12
N VAL A 61 18.65 -0.16 -0.94
CA VAL A 61 17.45 0.29 -0.23
C VAL A 61 17.48 1.79 0.01
N ASN A 62 18.61 2.31 0.48
CA ASN A 62 18.77 3.74 0.77
C ASN A 62 18.70 4.59 -0.49
N SER A 63 19.37 4.18 -1.58
CA SER A 63 19.28 4.87 -2.88
C SER A 63 17.83 4.88 -3.38
N LYS A 64 17.15 3.72 -3.41
CA LYS A 64 15.74 3.64 -3.82
C LYS A 64 14.84 4.54 -2.98
N ARG A 65 15.02 4.56 -1.65
CA ARG A 65 14.24 5.42 -0.75
C ARG A 65 14.49 6.91 -0.98
N LYS A 66 15.76 7.30 -1.26
CA LYS A 66 16.12 8.67 -1.61
C LYS A 66 15.42 9.11 -2.89
N HIS A 67 15.46 8.28 -3.94
CA HIS A 67 14.76 8.57 -5.20
C HIS A 67 13.25 8.61 -5.01
N PHE A 68 12.67 7.68 -4.25
CA PHE A 68 11.24 7.69 -3.98
C PHE A 68 10.80 8.97 -3.26
N LYS A 69 11.56 9.41 -2.25
CA LYS A 69 11.28 10.66 -1.54
C LYS A 69 11.29 11.85 -2.49
N TYR A 70 12.31 11.96 -3.32
CA TYR A 70 12.43 13.06 -4.30
C TYR A 70 11.28 13.05 -5.30
N ILE A 71 10.95 11.88 -5.87
CA ILE A 71 9.86 11.73 -6.84
C ILE A 71 8.53 12.06 -6.17
N PHE A 72 8.28 11.53 -4.96
CA PHE A 72 7.05 11.79 -4.22
C PHE A 72 6.80 13.29 -3.97
N GLU A 73 7.86 14.04 -3.66
CA GLU A 73 7.78 15.48 -3.38
C GLU A 73 7.60 16.33 -4.65
N ASN A 74 8.09 15.87 -5.81
CA ASN A 74 8.18 16.67 -7.04
C ASN A 74 7.29 16.18 -8.19
N ASP A 75 6.77 14.95 -8.16
CA ASP A 75 5.95 14.41 -9.24
C ASP A 75 4.50 14.94 -9.15
N LYS A 76 4.17 15.83 -10.09
CA LYS A 76 2.81 16.40 -10.19
C LYS A 76 1.76 15.39 -10.67
N SER A 77 2.17 14.25 -11.22
CA SER A 77 1.26 13.18 -11.68
C SER A 77 0.77 12.28 -10.54
N PHE A 78 1.36 12.40 -9.33
CA PHE A 78 0.93 11.65 -8.17
C PHE A 78 -0.45 12.09 -7.72
N LYS A 79 -1.42 11.19 -7.82
CA LYS A 79 -2.83 11.46 -7.55
C LYS A 79 -3.49 10.33 -6.76
N MET A 80 -4.64 10.63 -6.21
CA MET A 80 -5.53 9.62 -5.65
C MET A 80 -6.05 8.69 -6.76
N ILE A 81 -6.43 7.49 -6.37
CA ILE A 81 -7.12 6.55 -7.26
C ILE A 81 -8.54 7.08 -7.50
N ASP A 82 -8.98 6.98 -8.75
CA ASP A 82 -10.29 7.48 -9.17
C ASP A 82 -11.42 6.82 -8.33
N GLY A 83 -12.27 7.63 -7.74
CA GLY A 83 -13.37 7.22 -6.85
C GLY A 83 -12.98 7.00 -5.38
N ALA A 84 -11.68 6.96 -5.03
CA ALA A 84 -11.25 6.75 -3.65
C ALA A 84 -11.66 7.91 -2.72
N PHE A 85 -11.54 9.15 -3.19
CA PHE A 85 -11.91 10.32 -2.40
C PHE A 85 -13.42 10.41 -2.20
N GLU A 86 -14.19 10.09 -3.24
CA GLU A 86 -15.66 10.04 -3.20
C GLU A 86 -16.13 9.00 -2.18
N LEU A 87 -15.53 7.79 -2.19
CA LEU A 87 -15.82 6.74 -1.21
C LEU A 87 -15.49 7.18 0.23
N ILE A 88 -14.33 7.80 0.45
CA ILE A 88 -13.94 8.33 1.77
C ILE A 88 -14.98 9.34 2.27
N LYS A 89 -15.42 10.28 1.42
CA LYS A 89 -16.45 11.25 1.77
C LYS A 89 -17.82 10.61 2.05
N ASP A 90 -18.19 9.64 1.23
CA ASP A 90 -19.44 8.89 1.38
C ASP A 90 -19.48 8.18 2.73
N TYR A 91 -18.45 7.43 3.07
CA TYR A 91 -18.35 6.73 4.34
C TYR A 91 -18.32 7.68 5.54
N TYR A 92 -17.61 8.80 5.43
CA TYR A 92 -17.58 9.82 6.47
C TYR A 92 -18.95 10.46 6.70
N LYS A 93 -19.68 10.81 5.64
CA LYS A 93 -21.03 11.37 5.72
C LYS A 93 -22.03 10.40 6.36
N ASN A 94 -21.84 9.10 6.15
CA ASN A 94 -22.66 8.05 6.74
C ASN A 94 -22.17 7.61 8.13
N ASN A 95 -21.33 8.43 8.80
CA ASN A 95 -20.81 8.22 10.15
C ASN A 95 -19.99 6.94 10.35
N LEU A 96 -19.41 6.38 9.28
CA LEU A 96 -18.46 5.28 9.41
C LEU A 96 -17.11 5.80 9.94
N LYS A 97 -16.50 5.05 10.84
CA LYS A 97 -15.16 5.34 11.35
C LYS A 97 -14.09 4.80 10.42
N LEU A 98 -13.34 5.68 9.80
CA LEU A 98 -12.25 5.33 8.91
C LEU A 98 -10.94 5.23 9.68
N VAL A 99 -10.25 4.10 9.57
CA VAL A 99 -8.90 3.89 10.14
C VAL A 99 -7.96 3.49 9.02
N LEU A 100 -6.85 4.21 8.89
CA LEU A 100 -5.81 3.81 7.95
C LEU A 100 -4.93 2.72 8.56
N ALA A 101 -4.73 1.63 7.80
CA ALA A 101 -3.82 0.53 8.10
C ALA A 101 -2.90 0.27 6.89
N SER A 102 -1.70 0.84 6.89
CA SER A 102 -0.76 0.79 5.75
C SER A 102 0.59 0.21 6.16
N SER A 103 1.23 -0.53 5.26
CA SER A 103 2.63 -1.00 5.42
C SER A 103 3.66 0.12 5.26
N ALA A 104 3.26 1.30 4.80
CA ALA A 104 4.12 2.46 4.68
C ALA A 104 4.56 3.00 6.06
N SER A 105 5.72 3.68 6.10
CA SER A 105 6.16 4.38 7.31
C SER A 105 5.21 5.54 7.66
N MET A 106 5.11 5.88 8.94
CA MET A 106 4.27 6.99 9.41
C MET A 106 4.62 8.31 8.72
N LEU A 107 5.90 8.54 8.43
CA LEU A 107 6.35 9.71 7.68
C LEU A 107 5.71 9.77 6.28
N THR A 108 5.68 8.66 5.56
CA THR A 108 5.05 8.59 4.23
C THR A 108 3.54 8.77 4.33
N ILE A 109 2.91 8.12 5.31
CA ILE A 109 1.47 8.26 5.57
C ILE A 109 1.10 9.73 5.80
N ASN A 110 1.81 10.42 6.70
CA ASN A 110 1.53 11.82 7.00
C ASN A 110 1.68 12.72 5.78
N LYS A 111 2.70 12.52 4.95
CA LYS A 111 2.88 13.29 3.70
C LYS A 111 1.73 13.07 2.70
N VAL A 112 1.22 11.83 2.57
CA VAL A 112 0.06 11.54 1.72
C VAL A 112 -1.19 12.24 2.27
N PHE A 113 -1.41 12.14 3.58
CA PHE A 113 -2.57 12.73 4.23
C PHE A 113 -2.59 14.25 4.16
N GLU A 114 -1.43 14.89 4.37
CA GLU A 114 -1.25 16.33 4.19
C GLU A 114 -1.51 16.75 2.74
N LYS A 115 -0.91 16.05 1.76
CA LYS A 115 -1.04 16.37 0.34
C LYS A 115 -2.49 16.34 -0.16
N PHE A 116 -3.30 15.42 0.35
CA PHE A 116 -4.68 15.21 -0.10
C PHE A 116 -5.74 15.64 0.93
N ASP A 117 -5.34 16.32 2.02
CA ASP A 117 -6.23 16.82 3.08
C ASP A 117 -7.16 15.73 3.65
N LEU A 118 -6.56 14.59 4.03
CA LEU A 118 -7.30 13.40 4.45
C LEU A 118 -7.51 13.29 5.97
N ASP A 119 -6.73 13.99 6.79
CA ASP A 119 -6.73 13.83 8.26
C ASP A 119 -8.13 13.99 8.89
N LYS A 120 -8.93 14.90 8.36
CA LYS A 120 -10.29 15.17 8.86
C LYS A 120 -11.29 14.02 8.70
N PHE A 121 -11.00 13.06 7.83
CA PHE A 121 -11.89 11.92 7.55
C PHE A 121 -11.55 10.69 8.37
N PHE A 122 -10.31 10.58 8.90
CA PHE A 122 -9.82 9.38 9.55
C PHE A 122 -9.66 9.57 11.05
N VAL A 123 -10.18 8.63 11.84
CA VAL A 123 -10.05 8.67 13.31
C VAL A 123 -8.65 8.22 13.77
N ALA A 124 -7.93 7.44 12.96
CA ALA A 124 -6.57 7.02 13.25
C ALA A 124 -5.80 6.56 12.01
N LYS A 125 -4.46 6.57 12.13
CA LYS A 125 -3.51 6.06 11.15
C LYS A 125 -2.57 5.06 11.83
N ILE A 126 -2.36 3.89 11.21
CA ILE A 126 -1.47 2.83 11.71
C ILE A 126 -0.42 2.54 10.63
N SER A 127 0.85 2.65 11.01
CA SER A 127 1.99 2.24 10.19
C SER A 127 2.35 0.78 10.50
N GLY A 128 2.36 -0.06 9.49
CA GLY A 128 2.85 -1.43 9.60
C GLY A 128 4.37 -1.52 9.80
N ALA A 129 5.10 -0.44 9.46
CA ALA A 129 6.54 -0.36 9.72
C ALA A 129 6.88 -0.29 11.22
N ASP A 130 5.91 0.11 12.06
CA ASP A 130 6.06 0.26 13.51
C ASP A 130 5.53 -0.97 14.28
N LEU A 131 5.06 -2.00 13.56
CA LEU A 131 4.55 -3.23 14.15
C LEU A 131 5.63 -4.31 14.22
N LYS A 132 5.43 -5.28 15.14
CA LYS A 132 6.32 -6.43 15.28
C LYS A 132 6.34 -7.30 14.01
N GLN A 133 5.20 -7.43 13.37
CA GLN A 133 5.04 -8.22 12.15
C GLN A 133 4.24 -7.45 11.11
N SER A 134 4.74 -7.45 9.88
CA SER A 134 4.05 -6.85 8.73
C SER A 134 3.01 -7.82 8.14
N LYS A 135 2.13 -7.30 7.26
CA LYS A 135 1.25 -8.14 6.45
C LYS A 135 2.09 -9.24 5.75
N PRO A 136 1.66 -10.49 5.75
CA PRO A 136 0.29 -11.01 5.95
C PRO A 136 -0.14 -11.26 7.42
N ASN A 137 0.64 -10.85 8.44
CA ASN A 137 0.19 -10.96 9.83
C ASN A 137 -1.04 -10.06 10.06
N PRO A 138 -2.08 -10.54 10.78
CA PRO A 138 -3.33 -9.80 10.99
C PRO A 138 -3.22 -8.63 12.00
N GLU A 139 -2.09 -8.46 12.68
CA GLU A 139 -1.91 -7.52 13.79
C GLU A 139 -2.42 -6.10 13.44
N ILE A 140 -2.11 -5.62 12.24
CA ILE A 140 -2.46 -4.27 11.82
C ILE A 140 -3.99 -4.06 11.76
N PHE A 141 -4.75 -5.03 11.24
CA PHE A 141 -6.19 -4.94 11.13
C PHE A 141 -6.91 -5.19 12.45
N LEU A 142 -6.38 -6.07 13.30
CA LEU A 142 -6.88 -6.25 14.66
C LEU A 142 -6.71 -4.97 15.49
N LYS A 143 -5.58 -4.28 15.36
CA LYS A 143 -5.36 -2.96 15.97
C LYS A 143 -6.31 -1.90 15.41
N ALA A 144 -6.53 -1.89 14.10
CA ALA A 144 -7.46 -0.95 13.45
C ALA A 144 -8.89 -1.13 13.96
N ALA A 145 -9.39 -2.36 14.02
CA ALA A 145 -10.72 -2.67 14.58
C ALA A 145 -10.82 -2.23 16.04
N LYS A 146 -9.82 -2.52 16.88
CA LYS A 146 -9.79 -2.07 18.28
C LYS A 146 -9.86 -0.53 18.40
N ILE A 147 -9.09 0.20 17.58
CA ILE A 147 -9.08 1.69 17.60
C ILE A 147 -10.41 2.26 17.12
N SER A 148 -11.07 1.63 16.15
CA SER A 148 -12.40 2.07 15.69
C SER A 148 -13.47 1.97 16.79
N GLY A 149 -13.24 1.14 17.82
CA GLY A 149 -14.19 0.85 18.88
C GLY A 149 -15.32 -0.10 18.47
N HIS A 150 -15.20 -0.75 17.30
CA HIS A 150 -16.18 -1.71 16.77
C HIS A 150 -15.67 -3.14 16.86
N ASN A 151 -16.60 -4.11 16.90
CA ASN A 151 -16.24 -5.50 16.75
C ASN A 151 -15.72 -5.75 15.33
N LYS A 152 -14.80 -6.69 15.17
CA LYS A 152 -14.24 -7.04 13.86
C LYS A 152 -15.28 -7.50 12.84
N LYS A 153 -16.42 -8.06 13.30
CA LYS A 153 -17.55 -8.46 12.43
C LYS A 153 -18.30 -7.26 11.84
N ASP A 154 -18.20 -6.09 12.49
CA ASP A 154 -18.81 -4.83 12.07
C ASP A 154 -17.84 -3.95 11.29
N CYS A 155 -16.66 -4.48 10.96
CA CYS A 155 -15.61 -3.81 10.20
C CYS A 155 -15.47 -4.41 8.80
N ILE A 156 -15.02 -3.57 7.87
CA ILE A 156 -14.57 -4.02 6.55
C ILE A 156 -13.13 -3.55 6.32
N VAL A 157 -12.38 -4.33 5.57
CA VAL A 157 -11.06 -3.95 5.06
C VAL A 157 -11.16 -3.78 3.55
N ILE A 158 -10.59 -2.72 3.01
CA ILE A 158 -10.39 -2.55 1.56
C ILE A 158 -8.90 -2.66 1.27
N GLU A 159 -8.52 -3.62 0.45
CA GLU A 159 -7.14 -4.01 0.17
C GLU A 159 -6.93 -4.37 -1.29
N ASP A 160 -5.73 -4.07 -1.81
CA ASP A 160 -5.35 -4.37 -3.19
C ASP A 160 -4.30 -5.48 -3.31
N SER A 161 -3.65 -5.85 -2.21
CA SER A 161 -2.51 -6.76 -2.21
C SER A 161 -2.85 -8.13 -1.64
N THR A 162 -2.21 -9.19 -2.19
CA THR A 162 -2.31 -10.56 -1.67
C THR A 162 -2.02 -10.63 -0.17
N ASN A 163 -0.94 -10.01 0.29
CA ASN A 163 -0.55 -10.03 1.71
C ASN A 163 -1.56 -9.30 2.60
N GLY A 164 -2.16 -8.22 2.11
CA GLY A 164 -3.20 -7.50 2.85
C GLY A 164 -4.50 -8.29 2.93
N ILE A 165 -4.91 -8.94 1.84
CA ILE A 165 -6.09 -9.81 1.82
C ILE A 165 -5.92 -10.99 2.78
N ILE A 166 -4.75 -11.66 2.77
CA ILE A 166 -4.43 -12.72 3.73
C ILE A 166 -4.51 -12.20 5.17
N ALA A 167 -3.97 -11.00 5.44
CA ALA A 167 -4.01 -10.41 6.78
C ALA A 167 -5.44 -10.10 7.25
N ALA A 168 -6.31 -9.58 6.36
CA ALA A 168 -7.71 -9.30 6.66
C ALA A 168 -8.50 -10.60 6.95
N ASN A 169 -8.32 -11.61 6.10
CA ASN A 169 -8.92 -12.94 6.28
C ASN A 169 -8.47 -13.58 7.59
N SER A 170 -7.15 -13.53 7.89
CA SER A 170 -6.59 -14.05 9.16
C SER A 170 -7.08 -13.29 10.39
N ALA A 171 -7.44 -12.00 10.24
CA ALA A 171 -8.07 -11.23 11.31
C ALA A 171 -9.55 -11.62 11.52
N GLY A 172 -10.16 -12.31 10.57
CA GLY A 172 -11.60 -12.60 10.53
C GLY A 172 -12.43 -11.33 10.32
N ILE A 173 -11.98 -10.44 9.45
CA ILE A 173 -12.65 -9.20 9.06
C ILE A 173 -13.01 -9.29 7.58
N PHE A 174 -14.24 -8.91 7.22
CA PHE A 174 -14.72 -8.90 5.84
C PHE A 174 -13.78 -8.08 4.95
N CYS A 175 -13.28 -8.69 3.88
CA CYS A 175 -12.29 -8.11 2.99
C CYS A 175 -12.85 -7.82 1.61
N VAL A 176 -12.81 -6.55 1.23
CA VAL A 176 -13.04 -6.11 -0.15
C VAL A 176 -11.70 -6.02 -0.87
N GLY A 177 -11.47 -6.92 -1.80
CA GLY A 177 -10.29 -6.90 -2.67
C GLY A 177 -10.49 -5.89 -3.80
N TYR A 178 -9.70 -4.82 -3.82
CA TYR A 178 -9.72 -3.84 -4.90
C TYR A 178 -8.72 -4.22 -5.99
N LYS A 179 -9.25 -4.70 -7.13
CA LYS A 179 -8.46 -5.06 -8.30
C LYS A 179 -8.26 -3.83 -9.19
N SER A 180 -7.21 -3.06 -8.93
CA SER A 180 -6.85 -1.91 -9.75
C SER A 180 -6.21 -2.35 -11.08
N LYS A 181 -6.19 -1.43 -12.06
CA LYS A 181 -5.49 -1.65 -13.34
C LYS A 181 -3.98 -1.85 -13.18
N ASN A 182 -3.43 -1.43 -12.05
CA ASN A 182 -1.99 -1.48 -11.72
C ASN A 182 -1.63 -2.61 -10.75
N SER A 183 -2.62 -3.42 -10.31
CA SER A 183 -2.42 -4.56 -9.40
C SER A 183 -2.04 -5.82 -10.18
N PHE A 184 -0.80 -5.90 -10.64
CA PHE A 184 -0.30 -7.09 -11.33
C PHE A 184 0.01 -8.21 -10.35
N ASN A 185 -0.27 -9.46 -10.75
CA ASN A 185 0.10 -10.68 -10.03
C ASN A 185 -0.40 -10.77 -8.57
N GLN A 186 -1.53 -10.11 -8.23
CA GLN A 186 -2.17 -10.25 -6.92
C GLN A 186 -3.22 -11.36 -6.92
N ASN A 187 -3.32 -12.08 -5.81
CA ASN A 187 -4.31 -13.14 -5.60
C ASN A 187 -5.45 -12.63 -4.71
N TYR A 188 -6.65 -12.64 -5.23
CA TYR A 188 -7.87 -12.16 -4.58
C TYR A 188 -8.76 -13.31 -4.05
N SER A 189 -8.31 -14.56 -4.10
CA SER A 189 -9.14 -15.74 -3.77
C SER A 189 -9.66 -15.77 -2.33
N LEU A 190 -9.00 -15.08 -1.41
CA LEU A 190 -9.39 -14.96 0.00
C LEU A 190 -10.16 -13.67 0.32
N ALA A 191 -10.44 -12.82 -0.67
CA ALA A 191 -11.31 -11.67 -0.48
C ALA A 191 -12.78 -12.12 -0.51
N ASP A 192 -13.60 -11.58 0.39
CA ASP A 192 -15.03 -11.87 0.45
C ASP A 192 -15.79 -11.24 -0.72
N LEU A 193 -15.30 -10.10 -1.20
CA LEU A 193 -15.81 -9.39 -2.37
C LEU A 193 -14.63 -8.85 -3.19
N VAL A 194 -14.70 -8.95 -4.51
CA VAL A 194 -13.70 -8.35 -5.40
C VAL A 194 -14.36 -7.26 -6.23
N ILE A 195 -13.80 -6.06 -6.19
CA ILE A 195 -14.27 -4.90 -6.95
C ILE A 195 -13.15 -4.36 -7.85
N SER A 196 -13.54 -3.67 -8.92
CA SER A 196 -12.63 -2.91 -9.79
C SER A 196 -12.93 -1.39 -9.80
N ASN A 197 -14.01 -0.99 -9.15
CA ASN A 197 -14.45 0.39 -9.02
C ASN A 197 -15.08 0.60 -7.64
N PHE A 198 -14.76 1.71 -6.97
CA PHE A 198 -15.27 2.03 -5.65
C PHE A 198 -16.77 2.32 -5.60
N ASN A 199 -17.40 2.70 -6.73
CA ASN A 199 -18.85 2.86 -6.79
C ASN A 199 -19.64 1.56 -6.51
N GLN A 200 -18.97 0.40 -6.55
CA GLN A 200 -19.58 -0.89 -6.22
C GLN A 200 -19.86 -1.07 -4.73
N ILE A 201 -19.25 -0.24 -3.87
CA ILE A 201 -19.34 -0.32 -2.41
C ILE A 201 -19.72 1.01 -1.76
N CYS A 202 -20.16 2.03 -2.53
CA CYS A 202 -20.78 3.24 -2.00
C CYS A 202 -22.14 2.94 -1.38
N PHE A 203 -22.55 3.74 -0.41
CA PHE A 203 -23.95 3.75 0.02
C PHE A 203 -24.82 4.17 -1.17
N LYS A 204 -25.87 3.41 -1.39
CA LYS A 204 -26.92 3.82 -2.36
C LYS A 204 -27.92 4.67 -1.62
N GLU A 205 -28.20 5.85 -2.14
CA GLU A 205 -29.35 6.67 -1.73
C GLU A 205 -30.66 5.96 -2.03
#